data_dd61fd04dfd04d1f731be6be05baa3e2
#
_entry.id   dd61fd04dfd04d1f731be6be05baa3e2
#
_cell.length_a   1.000
_cell.length_b   1.000
_cell.length_c   1.000
_cell.angle_alpha   90.00
_cell.angle_beta   90.00
_cell.angle_gamma   90.00
#
_symmetry.space_group_name_H-M   'P 1'
#
loop_
_entity.id
_entity.type
_entity.pdbx_description
1 polymer ?
#
loop_
_entity_poly.entity_id
_entity_poly.type
_entity_poly.pdbx_seq_one_letter_code
_entity_poly.pdbx_strand_id
1 'polypeptide(L)'
;VNGIEVATHSRYEILFRMLDNNRFECFARGVSEVLYDLRLVDNPDYVIEPDLLITYAMPSYFFVGNHDQEIAHRLQLGMERAILDGSFADHLDRFYGRAIQDLNLGSRQVLVLKNPFLSQDSQRVGQRTLRDLKARIDRLRN
;
A
#
# COMPACT_ATOMS: atom_id res chain seq x y z
N VAL A 1 11.42 -1.18 14.92
CA VAL A 1 11.86 -0.28 13.87
C VAL A 1 10.85 0.86 13.77
N ASN A 2 11.28 2.08 13.45
CA ASN A 2 10.45 3.31 13.43
C ASN A 2 9.82 3.74 14.79
N GLY A 3 10.11 3.08 15.90
CA GLY A 3 9.61 3.45 17.23
C GLY A 3 8.10 3.24 17.44
N ILE A 4 7.44 2.49 16.57
CA ILE A 4 6.01 2.18 16.67
C ILE A 4 5.85 0.83 17.36
N GLU A 5 5.06 0.80 18.43
CA GLU A 5 4.65 -0.46 19.07
C GLU A 5 3.57 -1.13 18.22
N VAL A 6 3.71 -2.43 17.99
CA VAL A 6 2.80 -3.19 17.12
C VAL A 6 2.33 -4.45 17.80
N ALA A 7 1.02 -4.59 17.98
CA ALA A 7 0.37 -5.84 18.35
C ALA A 7 0.15 -6.70 17.11
N THR A 8 0.41 -8.00 17.20
CA THR A 8 0.25 -8.93 16.08
C THR A 8 -0.60 -10.12 16.47
N HIS A 9 -1.31 -10.69 15.50
CA HIS A 9 -2.04 -11.92 15.64
C HIS A 9 -1.99 -12.74 14.35
N SER A 10 -2.04 -14.07 14.45
CA SER A 10 -1.97 -14.98 13.30
C SER A 10 -3.27 -15.08 12.49
N ARG A 11 -4.41 -14.70 13.08
CA ARG A 11 -5.71 -14.70 12.41
C ARG A 11 -6.23 -13.28 12.25
N TYR A 12 -6.60 -12.95 11.04
CA TYR A 12 -7.04 -11.61 10.64
C TYR A 12 -8.28 -11.12 11.40
N GLU A 13 -9.29 -11.97 11.53
CA GLU A 13 -10.56 -11.63 12.19
C GLU A 13 -10.40 -11.30 13.69
N ILE A 14 -9.34 -11.83 14.30
CA ILE A 14 -9.03 -11.53 15.71
C ILE A 14 -8.54 -10.11 15.90
N LEU A 15 -7.91 -9.51 14.87
CA LEU A 15 -7.43 -8.14 14.97
C LEU A 15 -8.58 -7.13 15.15
N PHE A 16 -9.72 -7.32 14.51
CA PHE A 16 -10.90 -6.49 14.74
C PHE A 16 -11.43 -6.65 16.18
N ARG A 17 -11.48 -7.88 16.70
CA ARG A 17 -11.87 -8.09 18.11
C ARG A 17 -10.88 -7.47 19.10
N MET A 18 -9.60 -7.42 18.75
CA MET A 18 -8.59 -6.75 19.57
C MET A 18 -8.80 -5.24 19.57
N LEU A 19 -9.15 -4.65 18.43
CA LEU A 19 -9.52 -3.24 18.31
C LEU A 19 -10.77 -2.95 19.18
N ASP A 20 -11.84 -3.74 19.07
CA ASP A 20 -13.07 -3.61 19.89
C ASP A 20 -12.79 -3.67 21.40
N ASN A 21 -11.81 -4.47 21.80
CA ASN A 21 -11.41 -4.62 23.19
C ASN A 21 -10.28 -3.67 23.62
N ASN A 22 -10.01 -2.62 22.86
CA ASN A 22 -9.01 -1.60 23.15
C ASN A 22 -7.59 -2.16 23.41
N ARG A 23 -7.22 -3.26 22.71
CA ARG A 23 -5.87 -3.81 22.80
C ARG A 23 -4.85 -2.99 22.01
N PHE A 24 -5.33 -2.18 21.09
CA PHE A 24 -4.64 -1.12 20.34
C PHE A 24 -5.67 -0.10 19.86
N GLU A 25 -5.23 1.09 19.55
CA GLU A 25 -6.08 2.23 19.19
C GLU A 25 -6.36 2.32 17.70
N CYS A 26 -5.51 1.74 16.86
CA CYS A 26 -5.67 1.77 15.40
C CYS A 26 -5.20 0.49 14.74
N PHE A 27 -5.82 0.16 13.62
CA PHE A 27 -5.47 -0.98 12.79
C PHE A 27 -5.09 -0.50 11.38
N ALA A 28 -3.79 -0.61 11.04
CA ALA A 28 -3.29 -0.17 9.74
C ALA A 28 -3.77 -1.10 8.62
N ARG A 29 -4.39 -0.51 7.59
CA ARG A 29 -4.90 -1.21 6.40
C ARG A 29 -4.42 -0.58 5.12
N GLY A 30 -4.32 -1.37 4.06
CA GLY A 30 -4.01 -0.87 2.72
C GLY A 30 -5.14 0.02 2.18
N VAL A 31 -4.79 1.08 1.47
CA VAL A 31 -5.77 2.02 0.88
C VAL A 31 -6.76 1.35 -0.07
N SER A 32 -6.38 0.25 -0.72
CA SER A 32 -7.26 -0.54 -1.60
C SER A 32 -8.18 -1.50 -0.84
N GLU A 33 -7.92 -1.75 0.45
CA GLU A 33 -8.59 -2.77 1.24
C GLU A 33 -9.55 -2.19 2.27
N VAL A 34 -9.19 -1.05 2.88
CA VAL A 34 -9.89 -0.50 4.04
C VAL A 34 -11.38 -0.24 3.80
N LEU A 35 -11.77 0.25 2.61
CA LEU A 35 -13.18 0.50 2.27
C LEU A 35 -13.98 -0.80 2.14
N TYR A 36 -13.34 -1.87 1.70
CA TYR A 36 -13.95 -3.19 1.63
C TYR A 36 -14.08 -3.81 3.03
N ASP A 37 -13.03 -3.72 3.84
CA ASP A 37 -13.03 -4.23 5.21
C ASP A 37 -14.12 -3.58 6.07
N LEU A 38 -14.29 -2.27 6.00
CA LEU A 38 -15.35 -1.56 6.71
C LEU A 38 -16.75 -2.07 6.36
N ARG A 39 -16.98 -2.37 5.10
CA ARG A 39 -18.27 -2.94 4.66
C ARG A 39 -18.50 -4.35 5.15
N LEU A 40 -17.43 -5.16 5.27
CA LEU A 40 -17.52 -6.53 5.78
C LEU A 40 -17.76 -6.60 7.28
N VAL A 41 -17.10 -5.72 8.03
CA VAL A 41 -17.20 -5.71 9.49
C VAL A 41 -18.53 -5.10 9.95
N ASP A 42 -19.09 -4.18 9.15
CA ASP A 42 -20.39 -3.52 9.39
C ASP A 42 -20.54 -2.95 10.82
N ASN A 43 -19.46 -2.38 11.34
CA ASN A 43 -19.46 -1.76 12.66
C ASN A 43 -19.44 -0.23 12.51
N PRO A 44 -20.52 0.48 12.93
CA PRO A 44 -20.64 1.93 12.76
C PRO A 44 -19.63 2.74 13.60
N ASP A 45 -19.04 2.14 14.62
CA ASP A 45 -18.04 2.80 15.48
C ASP A 45 -16.66 2.85 14.83
N TYR A 46 -16.44 2.11 13.73
CA TYR A 46 -15.18 2.15 13.02
C TYR A 46 -15.11 3.34 12.07
N VAL A 47 -14.07 4.13 12.20
CA VAL A 47 -13.79 5.27 11.34
C VAL A 47 -12.40 5.12 10.70
N ILE A 48 -12.27 5.63 9.48
CA ILE A 48 -10.95 5.79 8.87
C ILE A 48 -10.35 7.08 9.40
N GLU A 49 -9.19 6.99 10.03
CA GLU A 49 -8.45 8.17 10.49
C GLU A 49 -8.24 9.13 9.30
N PRO A 50 -8.67 10.42 9.39
CA PRO A 50 -8.74 11.29 8.21
C PRO A 50 -7.44 12.01 7.85
N ASP A 51 -6.51 12.16 8.81
CA ASP A 51 -5.41 13.11 8.71
C ASP A 51 -4.07 12.48 8.35
N LEU A 52 -3.91 11.16 8.59
CA LEU A 52 -2.65 10.46 8.41
C LEU A 52 -2.66 9.49 7.22
N LEU A 53 -1.53 9.41 6.55
CA LEU A 53 -1.22 8.40 5.54
C LEU A 53 0.16 7.81 5.80
N ILE A 54 0.20 6.54 6.17
CA ILE A 54 1.46 5.82 6.37
C ILE A 54 1.90 5.26 5.01
N THR A 55 3.15 5.55 4.63
CA THR A 55 3.77 5.02 3.42
C THR A 55 5.10 4.37 3.71
N TYR A 56 5.39 3.28 3.04
CA TYR A 56 6.70 2.62 3.08
C TYR A 56 6.92 1.80 1.81
N ALA A 57 8.19 1.57 1.48
CA ALA A 57 8.53 0.74 0.35
C ALA A 57 8.20 -0.72 0.65
N MET A 58 7.29 -1.30 -0.13
CA MET A 58 6.93 -2.71 -0.08
C MET A 58 6.72 -3.22 -1.51
N PRO A 59 7.79 -3.70 -2.17
CA PRO A 59 7.71 -4.16 -3.55
C PRO A 59 6.91 -5.45 -3.63
N SER A 60 6.14 -5.59 -4.71
CA SER A 60 5.49 -6.83 -5.09
C SER A 60 6.31 -7.52 -6.19
N TYR A 61 6.42 -8.83 -6.13
CA TYR A 61 7.21 -9.62 -7.06
C TYR A 61 6.36 -10.69 -7.73
N PHE A 62 6.64 -10.96 -8.99
CA PHE A 62 6.20 -12.18 -9.65
C PHE A 62 7.18 -13.32 -9.32
N PHE A 63 6.65 -14.47 -8.97
CA PHE A 63 7.43 -15.67 -8.72
C PHE A 63 7.16 -16.69 -9.83
N VAL A 64 8.23 -17.26 -10.37
CA VAL A 64 8.17 -18.34 -11.36
C VAL A 64 9.03 -19.51 -10.90
N GLY A 65 8.81 -20.68 -11.45
CA GLY A 65 9.66 -21.85 -11.17
C GLY A 65 11.12 -21.60 -11.59
N ASN A 66 12.07 -22.16 -10.86
CA ASN A 66 13.52 -21.99 -11.18
C ASN A 66 13.91 -22.42 -12.60
N HIS A 67 13.10 -23.28 -13.23
CA HIS A 67 13.33 -23.76 -14.59
C HIS A 67 12.57 -22.96 -15.66
N ASP A 68 11.71 -22.02 -15.25
CA ASP A 68 10.83 -21.27 -16.15
C ASP A 68 11.44 -19.91 -16.56
N GLN A 69 12.69 -19.93 -16.99
CA GLN A 69 13.42 -18.72 -17.38
C GLN A 69 12.75 -17.96 -18.53
N GLU A 70 12.10 -18.67 -19.45
CA GLU A 70 11.36 -18.05 -20.54
C GLU A 70 10.18 -17.25 -20.03
N ILE A 71 9.43 -17.78 -19.05
CA ILE A 71 8.30 -17.08 -18.41
C ILE A 71 8.80 -15.85 -17.67
N ALA A 72 9.91 -15.97 -16.91
CA ALA A 72 10.53 -14.84 -16.22
C ALA A 72 10.88 -13.71 -17.19
N HIS A 73 11.55 -14.04 -18.30
CA HIS A 73 11.92 -13.06 -19.31
C HIS A 73 10.71 -12.42 -20.01
N ARG A 74 9.68 -13.19 -20.32
CA ARG A 74 8.43 -12.66 -20.92
C ARG A 74 7.71 -11.71 -19.96
N LEU A 75 7.63 -12.03 -18.67
CA LEU A 75 7.05 -11.15 -17.66
C LEU A 75 7.84 -9.84 -17.54
N GLN A 76 9.18 -9.93 -17.50
CA GLN A 76 10.02 -8.74 -17.46
C GLN A 76 9.78 -7.82 -18.67
N LEU A 77 9.86 -8.37 -19.88
CA LEU A 77 9.60 -7.60 -21.11
C LEU A 77 8.20 -7.01 -21.16
N GLY A 78 7.20 -7.79 -20.70
CA GLY A 78 5.81 -7.31 -20.63
C GLY A 78 5.65 -6.12 -19.70
N MET A 79 6.24 -6.20 -18.51
CA MET A 79 6.21 -5.10 -17.54
C MET A 79 6.98 -3.86 -18.02
N GLU A 80 8.15 -4.04 -18.62
CA GLU A 80 8.92 -2.93 -19.20
C GLU A 80 8.12 -2.20 -20.29
N ARG A 81 7.44 -2.94 -21.18
CA ARG A 81 6.58 -2.37 -22.23
C ARG A 81 5.38 -1.63 -21.61
N ALA A 82 4.69 -2.25 -20.66
CA ALA A 82 3.54 -1.64 -20.00
C ALA A 82 3.88 -0.35 -19.24
N ILE A 83 5.10 -0.26 -18.69
CA ILE A 83 5.61 0.99 -18.08
C ILE A 83 5.90 2.05 -19.15
N LEU A 84 6.51 1.65 -20.27
CA LEU A 84 6.91 2.57 -21.33
C LEU A 84 5.72 3.13 -22.12
N ASP A 85 4.70 2.29 -22.40
CA ASP A 85 3.51 2.70 -23.16
C ASP A 85 2.40 3.33 -22.29
N GLY A 86 2.60 3.37 -20.97
CA GLY A 86 1.67 3.99 -20.03
C GLY A 86 0.53 3.07 -19.56
N SER A 87 0.34 1.90 -20.14
CA SER A 87 -0.77 1.00 -19.79
C SER A 87 -0.73 0.51 -18.34
N PHE A 88 0.47 0.40 -17.76
CA PHE A 88 0.63 0.10 -16.33
C PHE A 88 0.14 1.27 -15.44
N ALA A 89 0.43 2.51 -15.80
CA ALA A 89 -0.05 3.68 -15.08
C ALA A 89 -1.58 3.78 -15.16
N ASP A 90 -2.17 3.56 -16.34
CA ASP A 90 -3.62 3.54 -16.55
C ASP A 90 -4.29 2.41 -15.74
N HIS A 91 -3.65 1.26 -15.61
CA HIS A 91 -4.13 0.16 -14.77
C HIS A 91 -4.16 0.57 -13.29
N LEU A 92 -3.08 1.17 -12.80
CA LEU A 92 -3.01 1.67 -11.42
C LEU A 92 -4.07 2.74 -11.15
N ASP A 93 -4.30 3.65 -12.09
CA ASP A 93 -5.31 4.70 -11.95
C ASP A 93 -6.74 4.12 -11.93
N ARG A 94 -7.02 3.12 -12.72
CA ARG A 94 -8.31 2.40 -12.67
C ARG A 94 -8.52 1.64 -11.37
N PHE A 95 -7.45 1.06 -10.83
CA PHE A 95 -7.53 0.23 -9.62
C PHE A 95 -7.54 1.08 -8.34
N TYR A 96 -6.65 2.07 -8.24
CA TYR A 96 -6.46 2.85 -7.01
C TYR A 96 -7.11 4.24 -7.06
N GLY A 97 -7.42 4.77 -8.25
CA GLY A 97 -7.88 6.15 -8.42
C GLY A 97 -9.13 6.48 -7.59
N ARG A 98 -10.09 5.56 -7.53
CA ARG A 98 -11.28 5.71 -6.71
C ARG A 98 -10.95 5.75 -5.21
N ALA A 99 -10.11 4.83 -4.73
CA ALA A 99 -9.70 4.83 -3.33
C ALA A 99 -8.92 6.09 -2.94
N ILE A 100 -8.09 6.62 -3.85
CA ILE A 100 -7.37 7.89 -3.64
C ILE A 100 -8.36 9.05 -3.42
N GLN A 101 -9.44 9.10 -4.19
CA GLN A 101 -10.47 10.14 -4.08
C GLN A 101 -11.35 9.93 -2.84
N ASP A 102 -11.91 8.74 -2.66
CA ASP A 102 -12.84 8.41 -1.57
C ASP A 102 -12.19 8.56 -0.19
N LEU A 103 -10.89 8.30 -0.09
CA LEU A 103 -10.10 8.46 1.14
C LEU A 103 -9.47 9.84 1.29
N ASN A 104 -9.66 10.74 0.33
CA ASN A 104 -9.08 12.08 0.32
C ASN A 104 -7.57 12.09 0.64
N LEU A 105 -6.79 11.21 -0.02
CA LEU A 105 -5.37 11.02 0.29
C LEU A 105 -4.54 12.29 0.09
N GLY A 106 -5.00 13.21 -0.77
CA GLY A 106 -4.34 14.49 -1.03
C GLY A 106 -4.26 15.41 0.19
N SER A 107 -5.22 15.36 1.12
CA SER A 107 -5.24 16.21 2.32
C SER A 107 -4.43 15.67 3.50
N ARG A 108 -4.04 14.39 3.46
CA ARG A 108 -3.42 13.70 4.59
C ARG A 108 -1.97 14.06 4.81
N GLN A 109 -1.53 14.07 6.06
CA GLN A 109 -0.12 14.13 6.42
C GLN A 109 0.54 12.79 6.13
N VAL A 110 1.57 12.80 5.28
CA VAL A 110 2.28 11.59 4.88
C VAL A 110 3.38 11.27 5.89
N LEU A 111 3.26 10.11 6.54
CA LEU A 111 4.28 9.54 7.41
C LEU A 111 5.05 8.45 6.65
N VAL A 112 6.32 8.70 6.35
CA VAL A 112 7.17 7.75 5.62
C VAL A 112 7.94 6.87 6.60
N LEU A 113 7.67 5.57 6.56
CA LEU A 113 8.37 4.57 7.38
C LEU A 113 9.51 3.91 6.59
N LYS A 114 10.52 3.44 7.32
CA LYS A 114 11.62 2.65 6.75
C LYS A 114 11.25 1.16 6.77
N ASN A 115 11.53 0.46 5.67
CA ASN A 115 11.48 -0.99 5.62
C ASN A 115 12.91 -1.55 5.67
N PRO A 116 13.37 -2.10 6.82
CA PRO A 116 14.74 -2.59 6.99
C PRO A 116 15.01 -3.92 6.29
N PHE A 117 13.97 -4.60 5.81
CA PHE A 117 14.08 -5.93 5.21
C PHE A 117 14.32 -5.91 3.69
N LEU A 118 14.39 -4.71 3.12
CA LEU A 118 14.63 -4.57 1.69
C LEU A 118 16.12 -4.73 1.34
N SER A 119 16.40 -5.39 0.21
CA SER A 119 17.71 -5.33 -0.42
C SER A 119 18.08 -3.89 -0.81
N GLN A 120 19.36 -3.59 -1.00
CA GLN A 120 19.81 -2.25 -1.42
C GLN A 120 19.14 -1.78 -2.72
N ASP A 121 18.95 -2.71 -3.68
CA ASP A 121 18.31 -2.39 -4.95
C ASP A 121 16.81 -2.08 -4.76
N SER A 122 16.11 -2.91 -3.99
CA SER A 122 14.71 -2.66 -3.65
C SER A 122 14.52 -1.36 -2.86
N GLN A 123 15.47 -0.99 -2.00
CA GLN A 123 15.45 0.30 -1.30
C GLN A 123 15.55 1.47 -2.27
N ARG A 124 16.47 1.41 -3.26
CA ARG A 124 16.63 2.48 -4.27
C ARG A 124 15.37 2.66 -5.10
N VAL A 125 14.79 1.56 -5.60
CA VAL A 125 13.53 1.58 -6.35
C VAL A 125 12.40 2.12 -5.49
N GLY A 126 12.26 1.62 -4.26
CA GLY A 126 11.23 2.05 -3.31
C GLY A 126 11.30 3.54 -2.98
N GLN A 127 12.51 4.09 -2.77
CA GLN A 127 12.70 5.52 -2.52
C GLN A 127 12.29 6.40 -3.72
N ARG A 128 12.54 5.93 -4.95
CA ARG A 128 12.07 6.61 -6.16
C ARG A 128 10.55 6.61 -6.22
N THR A 129 9.93 5.44 -6.05
CA THR A 129 8.47 5.28 -6.07
C THR A 129 7.79 6.15 -5.01
N LEU A 130 8.34 6.20 -3.79
CA LEU A 130 7.78 7.05 -2.71
C LEU A 130 7.88 8.55 -3.04
N ARG A 131 8.95 9.00 -3.70
CA ARG A 131 9.06 10.39 -4.17
C ARG A 131 8.02 10.71 -5.24
N ASP A 132 7.83 9.80 -6.19
CA ASP A 132 6.84 9.97 -7.26
C ASP A 132 5.41 9.98 -6.70
N LEU A 133 5.11 9.11 -5.73
CA LEU A 133 3.85 9.09 -5.00
C LEU A 133 3.61 10.41 -4.26
N LYS A 134 4.61 10.89 -3.52
CA LYS A 134 4.50 12.17 -2.81
C LYS A 134 4.24 13.32 -3.78
N ALA A 135 4.98 13.41 -4.88
CA ALA A 135 4.76 14.42 -5.91
C ALA A 135 3.35 14.34 -6.53
N ARG A 136 2.78 13.13 -6.63
CA ARG A 136 1.40 12.93 -7.10
C ARG A 136 0.37 13.40 -6.06
N ILE A 137 0.57 13.06 -4.79
CA ILE A 137 -0.30 13.53 -3.68
C ILE A 137 -0.26 15.06 -3.59
N ASP A 138 0.92 15.67 -3.67
CA ASP A 138 1.08 17.13 -3.62
C ASP A 138 0.35 17.84 -4.77
N ARG A 139 0.25 17.21 -5.96
CA ARG A 139 -0.54 17.73 -7.09
C ARG A 139 -2.05 17.65 -6.88
N LEU A 140 -2.53 16.73 -6.03
CA LEU A 140 -3.96 16.62 -5.71
C LEU A 140 -4.41 17.66 -4.67
N ARG A 141 -3.45 18.34 -4.02
CA ARG A 141 -3.72 19.43 -3.04
C ARG A 141 -3.92 20.79 -3.70
N ASN A 142 -3.47 20.95 -4.94
CA ASN A 142 -3.55 22.18 -5.74
C ASN A 142 -4.67 22.10 -6.77
#